data_291194f40ff5814df43100d1164a8985
#
_entry.id   291194f40ff5814df43100d1164a8985
#
_cell.length_a   1.000
_cell.length_b   1.000
_cell.length_c   1.000
_cell.angle_alpha   90.00
_cell.angle_beta   90.00
_cell.angle_gamma   90.00
#
_symmetry.space_group_name_H-M   'P 1'
#
loop_
_entity.id
_entity.type
_entity.pdbx_description
1 polymer ?
#
loop_
_entity_poly.entity_id
_entity_poly.type
_entity_poly.pdbx_seq_one_letter_code
_entity_poly.pdbx_strand_id
1 'polypeptide(L)' 'GYIYIEGVKNMPVYLFSVDGKLLHFAENVNGSYSIPAENGVHLIKIGNTSYKIINF' A
#
# COMPACT_ATOMS: atom_id res chain seq x y z
N GLY A 1 3.77 -12.62 2.69
CA GLY A 1 4.75 -11.59 2.52
C GLY A 1 4.32 -10.22 2.96
N TYR A 2 5.16 -9.26 2.70
CA TYR A 2 4.93 -7.88 3.09
C TYR A 2 5.24 -6.95 1.93
N ILE A 3 4.49 -5.87 1.84
CA ILE A 3 4.80 -4.74 0.97
C ILE A 3 5.46 -3.68 1.85
N TYR A 4 6.64 -3.24 1.45
CA TYR A 4 7.44 -2.31 2.21
C TYR A 4 7.52 -0.97 1.48
N ILE A 5 7.17 0.11 2.17
CA ILE A 5 7.23 1.46 1.58
C ILE A 5 8.05 2.38 2.45
N GLU A 6 8.72 3.34 1.83
CA GLU A 6 9.59 4.29 2.50
C GLU A 6 9.36 5.71 1.99
N GLY A 7 9.75 6.67 2.79
CA GLY A 7 9.73 8.07 2.38
C GLY A 7 8.36 8.72 2.36
N VAL A 8 7.40 8.14 3.06
CA VAL A 8 6.06 8.71 3.14
C VAL A 8 6.07 9.87 4.13
N LYS A 9 5.41 10.96 3.79
CA LYS A 9 5.37 12.16 4.62
C LYS A 9 3.94 12.52 4.99
N ASN A 10 3.47 11.97 6.11
CA ASN A 10 2.15 12.26 6.69
C ASN A 10 1.03 12.10 5.67
N MET A 11 0.97 10.95 5.02
CA MET A 11 -0.02 10.66 3.99
C MET A 11 -0.80 9.41 4.31
N PRO A 12 -2.06 9.33 3.87
CA PRO A 12 -2.80 8.08 3.98
C PRO A 12 -2.25 7.06 2.98
N VAL A 13 -2.27 5.80 3.38
CA VAL A 13 -1.85 4.68 2.55
C VAL A 13 -3.01 3.69 2.45
N TYR A 14 -3.35 3.32 1.22
CA TYR A 14 -4.42 2.37 0.94
C TYR A 14 -3.85 1.21 0.16
N LEU A 15 -4.27 0.00 0.51
CA LEU A 15 -3.94 -1.19 -0.27
C LEU A 15 -5.22 -1.78 -0.82
N PHE A 16 -5.24 -1.99 -2.13
CA PHE A 16 -6.39 -2.58 -2.82
C PHE A 16 -6.00 -3.87 -3.51
N SER A 17 -6.93 -4.79 -3.59
CA SER A 17 -6.80 -5.93 -4.49
C SER A 17 -6.92 -5.47 -5.95
N VAL A 18 -6.56 -6.34 -6.87
CA VAL A 18 -6.58 -6.00 -8.30
C VAL A 18 -8.01 -5.67 -8.80
N ASP A 19 -9.02 -6.17 -8.13
CA ASP A 19 -10.43 -5.89 -8.47
C ASP A 19 -11.00 -4.69 -7.71
N GLY A 20 -10.15 -3.94 -7.00
CA GLY A 20 -10.55 -2.69 -6.36
C GLY A 20 -11.05 -2.78 -4.94
N LYS A 21 -10.95 -3.95 -4.32
CA LYS A 21 -11.38 -4.12 -2.93
C LYS A 21 -10.33 -3.56 -1.98
N LEU A 22 -10.73 -2.73 -1.03
CA LEU A 22 -9.82 -2.20 -0.02
C LEU A 22 -9.41 -3.31 0.96
N LEU A 23 -8.13 -3.57 1.04
CA LEU A 23 -7.57 -4.61 1.90
C LEU A 23 -6.94 -4.06 3.17
N HIS A 24 -6.37 -2.86 3.10
CA HIS A 24 -5.68 -2.26 4.23
C HIS A 24 -5.69 -0.74 4.10
N PHE A 25 -5.77 -0.05 5.22
CA PHE A 25 -5.76 1.40 5.25
C PHE A 25 -5.00 1.89 6.48
N ALA A 26 -4.10 2.86 6.27
CA ALA A 26 -3.42 3.56 7.34
C ALA A 26 -3.61 5.05 7.12
N GLU A 27 -4.16 5.75 8.10
CA GLU A 27 -4.60 7.13 7.95
C GLU A 27 -3.45 8.13 7.79
N ASN A 28 -2.37 7.93 8.54
CA ASN A 28 -1.31 8.92 8.58
C ASN A 28 0.03 8.22 8.75
N VAL A 29 0.68 7.94 7.63
CA VAL A 29 1.96 7.25 7.61
C VAL A 29 3.07 8.28 7.46
N ASN A 30 4.09 8.17 8.29
CA ASN A 30 5.25 9.04 8.23
C ASN A 30 6.51 8.20 8.34
N GLY A 31 7.35 8.24 7.30
CA GLY A 31 8.57 7.45 7.23
C GLY A 31 8.34 6.14 6.48
N SER A 32 8.74 5.03 7.09
CA SER A 32 8.57 3.71 6.48
C SER A 32 7.35 2.99 7.03
N TYR A 33 6.79 2.09 6.24
CA TYR A 33 5.62 1.33 6.64
C TYR A 33 5.60 0.00 5.91
N SER A 34 5.23 -1.06 6.61
CA SER A 34 5.11 -2.37 5.99
C SER A 34 3.69 -2.89 6.16
N ILE A 35 3.16 -3.51 5.11
CA ILE A 35 1.80 -4.00 5.05
C ILE A 35 1.84 -5.49 4.77
N PRO A 36 1.22 -6.33 5.62
CA PRO A 36 1.07 -7.75 5.28
C PRO A 36 0.20 -7.87 4.02
N ALA A 37 0.67 -8.63 3.05
CA ALA A 37 -0.06 -8.81 1.80
C ALA A 37 0.22 -10.19 1.24
N GLU A 38 -0.79 -10.79 0.63
CA GLU A 38 -0.62 -12.06 -0.05
C GLU A 38 0.19 -11.86 -1.33
N ASN A 39 0.73 -12.95 -1.86
CA ASN A 39 1.40 -12.91 -3.15
C ASN A 39 0.40 -12.53 -4.24
N GLY A 40 0.88 -11.83 -5.24
CA GLY A 40 0.06 -11.43 -6.37
C GLY A 40 0.16 -9.95 -6.69
N VAL A 41 -0.79 -9.48 -7.48
CA VAL A 41 -0.84 -8.09 -7.93
C VAL A 41 -1.73 -7.29 -7.00
N HIS A 42 -1.22 -6.14 -6.59
CA HIS A 42 -1.95 -5.23 -5.70
C HIS A 42 -1.83 -3.79 -6.23
N LEU A 43 -2.78 -2.98 -5.84
CA LEU A 43 -2.75 -1.54 -6.10
C LEU A 43 -2.54 -0.83 -4.77
N ILE A 44 -1.57 0.07 -4.72
CA ILE A 44 -1.33 0.84 -3.51
C ILE A 44 -1.49 2.32 -3.84
N LYS A 45 -2.15 3.05 -2.97
CA LYS A 45 -2.34 4.48 -3.12
C LYS A 45 -1.72 5.19 -1.93
N ILE A 46 -0.78 6.08 -2.20
CA ILE A 46 -0.11 6.87 -1.18
C ILE A 46 -0.46 8.33 -1.45
N GLY A 47 -1.24 8.92 -0.56
CA GLY A 47 -1.79 10.24 -0.82
C GLY A 47 -2.66 10.21 -2.08
N ASN A 48 -2.26 10.93 -3.11
CA ASN A 48 -2.99 10.98 -4.38
C ASN A 48 -2.31 10.18 -5.50
N THR A 49 -1.24 9.44 -5.18
CA THR A 49 -0.49 8.70 -6.19
C THR A 49 -0.76 7.21 -6.06
N SER A 50 -1.07 6.57 -7.17
CA SER A 50 -1.36 5.14 -7.20
C SER A 50 -0.23 4.38 -7.88
N TYR A 51 0.07 3.20 -7.36
CA TYR A 51 1.12 2.32 -7.88
C TYR A 51 0.56 0.91 -8.02
N LYS A 52 1.02 0.21 -9.04
CA LYS A 52 0.75 -1.21 -9.20
C LYS A 52 1.95 -1.98 -8.68
N ILE A 53 1.71 -2.93 -7.80
CA ILE A 53 2.77 -3.69 -7.15
C ILE A 53 2.57 -5.17 -7.42
N ILE A 54 3.65 -5.84 -7.77
CA ILE A 54 3.66 -7.30 -7.89
C ILE A 54 4.46 -7.83 -6.71
N ASN A 55 3.79 -8.59 -5.86
CA ASN A 55 4.35 -9.10 -4.61
C ASN A 55 4.41 -10.63 -4.65
N PHE A 56 5.60 -11.17 -4.60
CA PHE A 56 5.80 -12.63 -4.61
C PHE A 56 6.69 -13.09 -3.47
#